data_9a05ae575ba07d49beee888a77f754b2
#
_entry.id   9a05ae575ba07d49beee888a77f754b2
#
_cell.length_a   1.000
_cell.length_b   1.000
_cell.length_c   1.000
_cell.angle_alpha   90.00
_cell.angle_beta   90.00
_cell.angle_gamma   90.00
#
_symmetry.space_group_name_H-M   'P 1'
#
loop_
_entity.id
_entity.type
_entity.pdbx_description
1 polymer ?
#
loop_
_entity_poly.entity_id
_entity_poly.type
_entity_poly.pdbx_seq_one_letter_code
_entity_poly.pdbx_strand_id
1 'polypeptide(L)'
;MTGVQTCALPISADFADAILLAKHAESCGADAISATPPLFFQYDEDDVYNYYKKLAEAVNIPLMMYYNPAAGFNFTAEYAAKLFEIDNITAIKWTSPNYYEMIRLKDLTHGEINIINGPDQMLLMGLNAGADGGIGTTYNFMFDIIKSIYDCFIRGDIKGAQAWQVRADRIIAVLHKYKSIPATKVILEKMGFPVGNATFPMKVYSEEEKEKIMTEMQNAGLFDN
;
A
#
# COMPACT_ATOMS: atom_id res chain seq x y z
N MET A 1 -1.75 12.79 -21.03
CA MET A 1 -0.69 11.78 -20.81
C MET A 1 -0.60 11.55 -19.32
N THR A 2 -1.05 10.42 -18.85
CA THR A 2 -0.80 9.98 -17.48
C THR A 2 0.65 9.52 -17.43
N GLY A 3 1.53 10.35 -16.88
CA GLY A 3 2.89 9.91 -16.56
C GLY A 3 2.83 8.70 -15.63
N VAL A 4 3.50 7.63 -15.98
CA VAL A 4 3.66 6.48 -15.06
C VAL A 4 4.60 6.95 -13.96
N GLN A 5 4.05 7.17 -12.77
CA GLN A 5 4.87 7.44 -11.58
C GLN A 5 5.39 6.11 -11.04
N THR A 6 6.70 6.03 -10.84
CA THR A 6 7.37 4.84 -10.32
C THR A 6 7.81 5.09 -8.88
N CYS A 7 7.17 4.39 -7.93
CA CYS A 7 7.58 4.40 -6.54
C CYS A 7 8.29 3.08 -6.21
N ALA A 8 9.56 3.15 -5.86
CA ALA A 8 10.33 2.00 -5.41
C ALA A 8 10.21 1.84 -3.88
N LEU A 9 10.17 0.61 -3.41
CA LEU A 9 10.07 0.27 -1.98
C LEU A 9 11.39 -0.38 -1.51
N PRO A 10 12.41 0.40 -1.10
CA PRO A 10 13.64 -0.12 -0.55
C PRO A 10 13.39 -0.72 0.83
N ILE A 11 13.17 -2.03 0.89
CA ILE A 11 13.00 -2.78 2.14
C ILE A 11 14.28 -3.57 2.41
N SER A 12 14.94 -3.26 3.53
CA SER A 12 15.99 -4.09 4.11
C SER A 12 15.92 -4.01 5.64
N ALA A 13 16.30 -5.10 6.31
CA ALA A 13 16.51 -5.10 7.75
C ALA A 13 17.82 -4.37 8.14
N ASP A 14 18.74 -4.22 7.20
CA ASP A 14 19.98 -3.45 7.36
C ASP A 14 19.79 -2.03 6.79
N PHE A 15 20.18 -1.03 7.59
CA PHE A 15 20.02 0.37 7.19
C PHE A 15 20.96 0.77 6.05
N ALA A 16 22.19 0.23 6.00
CA ALA A 16 23.10 0.53 4.91
C ALA A 16 22.57 0.02 3.58
N ASP A 17 21.99 -1.17 3.56
CA ASP A 17 21.32 -1.72 2.39
C ASP A 17 20.09 -0.89 1.98
N ALA A 18 19.30 -0.40 2.94
CA ALA A 18 18.16 0.48 2.63
C ALA A 18 18.61 1.76 1.91
N ILE A 19 19.72 2.37 2.36
CA ILE A 19 20.35 3.54 1.70
C ILE A 19 20.83 3.17 0.28
N LEU A 20 21.50 2.04 0.11
CA LEU A 20 21.98 1.59 -1.20
C LEU A 20 20.83 1.37 -2.18
N LEU A 21 19.75 0.72 -1.73
CA LEU A 21 18.54 0.49 -2.52
C LEU A 21 17.84 1.81 -2.87
N ALA A 22 17.76 2.76 -1.94
CA ALA A 22 17.17 4.07 -2.20
C ALA A 22 17.93 4.83 -3.27
N LYS A 23 19.27 4.92 -3.18
CA LYS A 23 20.14 5.55 -4.18
C LYS A 23 20.07 4.83 -5.53
N HIS A 24 19.99 3.50 -5.51
CA HIS A 24 19.83 2.72 -6.74
C HIS A 24 18.49 3.05 -7.41
N ALA A 25 17.39 3.10 -6.66
CA ALA A 25 16.08 3.46 -7.20
C ALA A 25 16.11 4.86 -7.85
N GLU A 26 16.69 5.85 -7.16
CA GLU A 26 16.89 7.19 -7.71
C GLU A 26 17.72 7.16 -9.02
N SER A 27 18.83 6.43 -9.04
CA SER A 27 19.69 6.31 -10.23
C SER A 27 18.98 5.62 -11.42
N CYS A 28 17.98 4.78 -11.14
CA CYS A 28 17.14 4.16 -12.15
C CYS A 28 15.96 5.03 -12.62
N GLY A 29 15.83 6.24 -12.09
CA GLY A 29 14.79 7.18 -12.47
C GLY A 29 13.44 6.96 -11.79
N ALA A 30 13.41 6.37 -10.59
CA ALA A 30 12.20 6.33 -9.78
C ALA A 30 11.77 7.75 -9.40
N ASP A 31 10.46 8.04 -9.45
CA ASP A 31 9.88 9.34 -9.11
C ASP A 31 9.82 9.56 -7.59
N ALA A 32 9.76 8.48 -6.82
CA ALA A 32 9.74 8.48 -5.35
C ALA A 32 10.24 7.15 -4.80
N ILE A 33 10.57 7.13 -3.51
CA ILE A 33 10.77 5.90 -2.74
C ILE A 33 9.75 5.80 -1.61
N SER A 34 9.48 4.56 -1.17
CA SER A 34 8.68 4.30 0.01
C SER A 34 9.44 3.38 0.96
N ALA A 35 9.38 3.64 2.26
CA ALA A 35 10.08 2.81 3.24
C ALA A 35 9.24 2.55 4.49
N THR A 36 9.34 1.32 5.01
CA THR A 36 8.87 0.97 6.35
C THR A 36 9.94 1.32 7.37
N PRO A 37 9.58 1.59 8.64
CA PRO A 37 10.55 1.58 9.72
C PRO A 37 11.27 0.22 9.80
N PRO A 38 12.45 0.14 10.42
CA PRO A 38 13.12 -1.15 10.67
C PRO A 38 12.23 -2.09 11.50
N LEU A 39 12.26 -3.41 11.22
CA LEU A 39 11.25 -4.35 11.70
C LEU A 39 11.72 -5.35 12.77
N PHE A 40 13.01 -5.47 13.00
CA PHE A 40 13.54 -6.59 13.78
C PHE A 40 13.63 -6.31 15.28
N PHE A 41 14.05 -5.10 15.67
CA PHE A 41 14.13 -4.67 17.06
C PHE A 41 12.93 -3.81 17.45
N GLN A 42 12.71 -3.63 18.74
CA GLN A 42 11.80 -2.60 19.22
C GLN A 42 12.52 -1.26 19.15
N TYR A 43 12.04 -0.40 18.29
CA TYR A 43 12.56 0.95 18.08
C TYR A 43 11.64 1.96 18.77
N ASP A 44 12.21 2.99 19.37
CA ASP A 44 11.45 4.12 19.89
C ASP A 44 11.22 5.21 18.81
N GLU A 45 10.55 6.30 19.22
CA GLU A 45 10.24 7.41 18.30
C GLU A 45 11.50 8.11 17.76
N ASP A 46 12.55 8.23 18.57
CA ASP A 46 13.79 8.87 18.16
C ASP A 46 14.57 7.98 17.18
N ASP A 47 14.58 6.68 17.37
CA ASP A 47 15.17 5.72 16.42
C ASP A 47 14.51 5.79 15.05
N VAL A 48 13.16 5.76 15.03
CA VAL A 48 12.38 5.83 13.78
C VAL A 48 12.52 7.20 13.11
N TYR A 49 12.56 8.29 13.90
CA TYR A 49 12.82 9.63 13.38
C TYR A 49 14.21 9.70 12.70
N ASN A 50 15.24 9.20 13.37
CA ASN A 50 16.60 9.20 12.84
C ASN A 50 16.73 8.32 11.59
N TYR A 51 16.02 7.18 11.56
CA TYR A 51 15.97 6.32 10.37
C TYR A 51 15.41 7.07 9.16
N TYR A 52 14.23 7.67 9.28
CA TYR A 52 13.61 8.40 8.18
C TYR A 52 14.39 9.63 7.77
N LYS A 53 14.94 10.39 8.74
CA LYS A 53 15.79 11.56 8.47
C LYS A 53 16.99 11.19 7.61
N LYS A 54 17.75 10.18 8.02
CA LYS A 54 18.95 9.75 7.28
C LYS A 54 18.62 9.15 5.92
N LEU A 55 17.49 8.46 5.79
CA LEU A 55 17.05 7.91 4.51
C LEU A 55 16.62 9.03 3.56
N ALA A 56 15.88 10.03 4.05
CA ALA A 56 15.47 11.20 3.28
C ALA A 56 16.68 12.05 2.82
N GLU A 57 17.68 12.23 3.69
CA GLU A 57 18.94 12.93 3.37
C GLU A 57 19.80 12.19 2.32
N ALA A 58 19.58 10.90 2.12
CA ALA A 58 20.41 10.08 1.22
C ALA A 58 20.03 10.19 -0.26
N VAL A 59 18.84 10.71 -0.58
CA VAL A 59 18.26 10.83 -1.93
C VAL A 59 17.62 12.19 -2.14
N ASN A 60 17.46 12.61 -3.41
CA ASN A 60 16.80 13.88 -3.75
C ASN A 60 15.33 13.66 -4.21
N ILE A 61 14.92 12.41 -4.44
CA ILE A 61 13.53 12.09 -4.79
C ILE A 61 12.67 11.96 -3.54
N PRO A 62 11.36 12.28 -3.62
CA PRO A 62 10.45 12.23 -2.47
C PRO A 62 10.42 10.87 -1.76
N LEU A 63 10.36 10.93 -0.43
CA LEU A 63 10.16 9.74 0.42
C LEU A 63 8.73 9.67 0.94
N MET A 64 8.07 8.54 0.68
CA MET A 64 6.80 8.17 1.29
C MET A 64 7.04 7.22 2.46
N MET A 65 6.59 7.59 3.65
CA MET A 65 6.57 6.68 4.79
C MET A 65 5.58 5.54 4.54
N TYR A 66 5.94 4.31 4.89
CA TYR A 66 5.00 3.19 4.87
C TYR A 66 4.65 2.78 6.29
N TYR A 67 3.51 3.25 6.78
CA TYR A 67 2.98 2.90 8.07
C TYR A 67 2.13 1.62 8.00
N ASN A 68 2.54 0.61 8.77
CA ASN A 68 1.79 -0.61 9.03
C ASN A 68 2.03 -1.05 10.48
N PRO A 69 1.03 -1.00 11.37
CA PRO A 69 1.21 -1.38 12.77
C PRO A 69 1.65 -2.85 12.96
N ALA A 70 1.36 -3.74 12.00
CA ALA A 70 1.88 -5.10 12.02
C ALA A 70 3.41 -5.17 11.87
N ALA A 71 4.05 -4.08 11.45
CA ALA A 71 5.51 -3.95 11.40
C ALA A 71 6.15 -3.60 12.76
N GLY A 72 5.37 -3.50 13.85
CA GLY A 72 5.89 -3.38 15.21
C GLY A 72 6.02 -1.95 15.76
N PHE A 73 5.69 -0.92 14.99
CA PHE A 73 5.68 0.47 15.44
C PHE A 73 4.32 1.12 15.16
N ASN A 74 3.76 1.82 16.16
CA ASN A 74 2.49 2.53 16.04
C ASN A 74 2.71 4.03 15.90
N PHE A 75 2.19 4.61 14.81
CA PHE A 75 2.17 6.06 14.61
C PHE A 75 0.93 6.66 15.27
N THR A 76 1.14 7.66 16.12
CA THR A 76 0.11 8.64 16.46
C THR A 76 0.09 9.74 15.40
N ALA A 77 -0.98 10.50 15.33
CA ALA A 77 -1.07 11.64 14.41
C ALA A 77 0.03 12.67 14.69
N GLU A 78 0.30 12.95 15.97
CA GLU A 78 1.35 13.90 16.38
C GLU A 78 2.74 13.43 15.98
N TYR A 79 3.02 12.14 16.20
CA TYR A 79 4.32 11.61 15.82
C TYR A 79 4.50 11.58 14.29
N ALA A 80 3.48 11.17 13.55
CA ALA A 80 3.52 11.22 12.09
C ALA A 80 3.69 12.66 11.57
N ALA A 81 2.99 13.64 12.16
CA ALA A 81 3.14 15.06 11.80
C ALA A 81 4.59 15.54 12.02
N LYS A 82 5.23 15.17 13.15
CA LYS A 82 6.65 15.47 13.41
C LYS A 82 7.58 14.89 12.33
N LEU A 83 7.28 13.71 11.80
CA LEU A 83 8.07 13.11 10.72
C LEU A 83 7.96 13.89 9.40
N PHE A 84 6.83 14.55 9.14
CA PHE A 84 6.66 15.42 7.98
C PHE A 84 7.43 16.75 8.07
N GLU A 85 8.00 17.10 9.23
CA GLU A 85 8.95 18.22 9.36
C GLU A 85 10.32 17.90 8.75
N ILE A 86 10.59 16.63 8.43
CA ILE A 86 11.82 16.23 7.74
C ILE A 86 11.69 16.56 6.27
N ASP A 87 12.62 17.34 5.75
CA ASP A 87 12.70 17.66 4.33
C ASP A 87 12.65 16.38 3.47
N ASN A 88 11.96 16.46 2.33
CA ASN A 88 11.80 15.36 1.37
C ASN A 88 10.83 14.23 1.78
N ILE A 89 10.22 14.27 2.98
CA ILE A 89 9.10 13.39 3.32
C ILE A 89 7.79 14.08 2.91
N THR A 90 7.10 13.53 1.92
CA THR A 90 5.93 14.19 1.28
C THR A 90 4.63 13.39 1.37
N ALA A 91 4.72 12.12 1.72
CA ALA A 91 3.56 11.23 1.72
C ALA A 91 3.66 10.14 2.79
N ILE A 92 2.51 9.56 3.11
CA ILE A 92 2.43 8.36 3.94
C ILE A 92 1.43 7.36 3.36
N LYS A 93 1.85 6.09 3.21
CA LYS A 93 0.92 4.98 3.01
C LYS A 93 0.44 4.51 4.39
N TRP A 94 -0.85 4.69 4.63
CA TRP A 94 -1.49 4.38 5.91
C TRP A 94 -2.17 3.01 5.85
N THR A 95 -1.49 1.97 6.35
CA THR A 95 -2.02 0.59 6.37
C THR A 95 -2.52 0.24 7.78
N SER A 96 -3.46 1.02 8.28
CA SER A 96 -4.10 0.83 9.58
C SER A 96 -5.60 1.12 9.48
N PRO A 97 -6.46 0.38 10.17
CA PRO A 97 -7.88 0.67 10.27
C PRO A 97 -8.19 1.86 11.22
N ASN A 98 -7.18 2.41 11.89
CA ASN A 98 -7.35 3.55 12.78
C ASN A 98 -7.44 4.86 11.98
N TYR A 99 -8.60 5.10 11.37
CA TYR A 99 -8.87 6.33 10.62
C TYR A 99 -9.01 7.57 11.47
N TYR A 100 -9.25 7.42 12.77
CA TYR A 100 -9.22 8.56 13.70
C TYR A 100 -7.86 9.26 13.66
N GLU A 101 -6.77 8.50 13.78
CA GLU A 101 -5.41 9.06 13.69
C GLU A 101 -5.09 9.61 12.29
N MET A 102 -5.63 9.00 11.22
CA MET A 102 -5.48 9.54 9.87
C MET A 102 -6.15 10.91 9.71
N ILE A 103 -7.38 11.06 10.20
CA ILE A 103 -8.12 12.35 10.17
C ILE A 103 -7.37 13.41 10.96
N ARG A 104 -6.88 13.06 12.15
CA ARG A 104 -6.07 13.98 12.98
C ARG A 104 -4.78 14.39 12.30
N LEU A 105 -4.09 13.43 11.67
CA LEU A 105 -2.87 13.72 10.93
C LEU A 105 -3.15 14.71 9.78
N LYS A 106 -4.22 14.51 9.02
CA LYS A 106 -4.61 15.41 7.93
C LYS A 106 -4.92 16.82 8.46
N ASP A 107 -5.56 16.92 9.64
CA ASP A 107 -5.84 18.19 10.33
C ASP A 107 -4.57 18.88 10.83
N LEU A 108 -3.70 18.17 11.54
CA LEU A 108 -2.43 18.68 12.07
C LEU A 108 -1.48 19.22 10.98
N THR A 109 -1.57 18.65 9.79
CA THR A 109 -0.76 19.03 8.63
C THR A 109 -1.52 19.97 7.67
N HIS A 110 -2.65 20.53 8.09
CA HIS A 110 -3.46 21.45 7.31
C HIS A 110 -3.87 20.93 5.92
N GLY A 111 -3.92 19.61 5.75
CA GLY A 111 -4.23 18.97 4.48
C GLY A 111 -3.10 18.93 3.46
N GLU A 112 -1.91 19.44 3.78
CA GLU A 112 -0.80 19.62 2.85
C GLU A 112 -0.08 18.33 2.47
N ILE A 113 -0.17 17.28 3.33
CA ILE A 113 0.49 16.00 3.07
C ILE A 113 -0.37 15.06 2.22
N ASN A 114 0.28 14.17 1.50
CA ASN A 114 -0.38 13.13 0.72
C ASN A 114 -0.54 11.86 1.58
N ILE A 115 -1.78 11.44 1.84
CA ILE A 115 -2.09 10.21 2.57
C ILE A 115 -2.68 9.18 1.62
N ILE A 116 -2.04 8.03 1.53
CA ILE A 116 -2.45 6.92 0.66
C ILE A 116 -3.03 5.80 1.52
N ASN A 117 -4.30 5.45 1.29
CA ASN A 117 -4.95 4.33 1.99
C ASN A 117 -4.27 2.99 1.64
N GLY A 118 -3.93 2.19 2.64
CA GLY A 118 -3.29 0.90 2.46
C GLY A 118 -4.24 -0.31 2.52
N PRO A 119 -5.25 -0.36 3.40
CA PRO A 119 -6.20 -1.48 3.44
C PRO A 119 -7.18 -1.46 2.26
N ASP A 120 -7.05 -2.41 1.33
CA ASP A 120 -7.86 -2.48 0.10
C ASP A 120 -9.36 -2.60 0.40
N GLN A 121 -9.71 -3.42 1.39
CA GLN A 121 -11.09 -3.64 1.87
C GLN A 121 -11.70 -2.42 2.56
N MET A 122 -10.96 -1.34 2.71
CA MET A 122 -11.41 -0.13 3.39
C MET A 122 -11.06 1.14 2.58
N LEU A 123 -10.91 1.02 1.25
CA LEU A 123 -10.55 2.16 0.40
C LEU A 123 -11.55 3.32 0.56
N LEU A 124 -12.85 3.04 0.47
CA LEU A 124 -13.88 4.07 0.62
C LEU A 124 -13.83 4.73 2.00
N MET A 125 -13.53 3.96 3.06
CA MET A 125 -13.38 4.50 4.41
C MET A 125 -12.17 5.43 4.50
N GLY A 126 -11.03 5.01 3.90
CA GLY A 126 -9.83 5.85 3.82
C GLY A 126 -10.08 7.15 3.07
N LEU A 127 -10.76 7.10 1.91
CA LEU A 127 -11.11 8.29 1.14
C LEU A 127 -12.01 9.25 1.93
N ASN A 128 -13.01 8.72 2.65
CA ASN A 128 -13.86 9.53 3.54
C ASN A 128 -13.09 10.11 4.73
N ALA A 129 -12.01 9.45 5.17
CA ALA A 129 -11.12 9.94 6.24
C ALA A 129 -10.07 10.93 5.74
N GLY A 130 -10.07 11.29 4.45
CA GLY A 130 -9.18 12.28 3.86
C GLY A 130 -7.95 11.70 3.16
N ALA A 131 -7.92 10.39 2.84
CA ALA A 131 -6.90 9.85 1.97
C ALA A 131 -7.04 10.38 0.54
N ASP A 132 -5.91 10.66 -0.11
CA ASP A 132 -5.85 11.20 -1.47
C ASP A 132 -5.94 10.11 -2.55
N GLY A 133 -5.77 8.85 -2.16
CA GLY A 133 -5.83 7.67 -3.03
C GLY A 133 -5.59 6.37 -2.28
N GLY A 134 -5.24 5.32 -3.00
CA GLY A 134 -4.95 4.01 -2.40
C GLY A 134 -3.83 3.25 -3.11
N ILE A 135 -3.10 2.45 -2.35
CA ILE A 135 -2.10 1.48 -2.85
C ILE A 135 -2.37 0.14 -2.18
N GLY A 136 -2.65 -0.88 -2.96
CA GLY A 136 -2.95 -2.19 -2.44
C GLY A 136 -2.60 -3.36 -3.37
N THR A 137 -2.47 -4.53 -2.77
CA THR A 137 -2.08 -5.76 -3.49
C THR A 137 -3.15 -6.17 -4.51
N THR A 138 -4.42 -6.00 -4.19
CA THR A 138 -5.53 -6.43 -5.03
C THR A 138 -5.74 -5.56 -6.26
N TYR A 139 -5.18 -4.34 -6.25
CA TYR A 139 -5.22 -3.42 -7.39
C TYR A 139 -4.53 -3.98 -8.64
N ASN A 140 -3.60 -4.92 -8.44
CA ASN A 140 -2.89 -5.56 -9.54
C ASN A 140 -3.81 -6.41 -10.45
N PHE A 141 -4.94 -6.93 -9.94
CA PHE A 141 -5.80 -7.83 -10.70
C PHE A 141 -7.28 -7.41 -10.74
N MET A 142 -7.70 -6.39 -9.95
CA MET A 142 -9.07 -5.87 -9.98
C MET A 142 -9.09 -4.33 -10.03
N PHE A 143 -8.17 -3.73 -10.77
CA PHE A 143 -7.99 -2.28 -10.84
C PHE A 143 -9.27 -1.55 -11.22
N ASP A 144 -10.05 -2.07 -12.18
CA ASP A 144 -11.28 -1.42 -12.65
C ASP A 144 -12.34 -1.32 -11.54
N ILE A 145 -12.44 -2.33 -10.68
CA ILE A 145 -13.34 -2.31 -9.51
C ILE A 145 -12.88 -1.24 -8.53
N ILE A 146 -11.58 -1.23 -8.21
CA ILE A 146 -10.97 -0.26 -7.30
C ILE A 146 -11.10 1.17 -7.84
N LYS A 147 -10.81 1.35 -9.13
CA LYS A 147 -10.98 2.64 -9.81
C LYS A 147 -12.43 3.12 -9.76
N SER A 148 -13.39 2.23 -9.90
CA SER A 148 -14.81 2.57 -9.81
C SER A 148 -15.22 3.07 -8.42
N ILE A 149 -14.63 2.54 -7.33
CA ILE A 149 -14.80 3.07 -5.98
C ILE A 149 -14.33 4.53 -5.94
N TYR A 150 -13.11 4.77 -6.40
CA TYR A 150 -12.50 6.09 -6.39
C TYR A 150 -13.28 7.09 -7.25
N ASP A 151 -13.61 6.72 -8.48
CA ASP A 151 -14.34 7.59 -9.42
C ASP A 151 -15.74 7.95 -8.90
N CYS A 152 -16.46 6.99 -8.30
CA CYS A 152 -17.74 7.27 -7.66
C CYS A 152 -17.59 8.23 -6.49
N PHE A 153 -16.58 8.01 -5.63
CA PHE A 153 -16.30 8.90 -4.50
C PHE A 153 -16.01 10.34 -4.95
N ILE A 154 -15.12 10.52 -5.94
CA ILE A 154 -14.78 11.86 -6.46
C ILE A 154 -15.99 12.58 -7.07
N ARG A 155 -16.93 11.85 -7.67
CA ARG A 155 -18.19 12.42 -8.18
C ARG A 155 -19.25 12.67 -7.10
N GLY A 156 -19.00 12.32 -5.85
CA GLY A 156 -19.97 12.42 -4.76
C GLY A 156 -21.02 11.30 -4.74
N ASP A 157 -20.89 10.28 -5.58
CA ASP A 157 -21.77 9.11 -5.60
C ASP A 157 -21.32 8.08 -4.54
N ILE A 158 -21.58 8.39 -3.28
CA ILE A 158 -21.20 7.54 -2.15
C ILE A 158 -21.91 6.18 -2.18
N LYS A 159 -23.16 6.12 -2.65
CA LYS A 159 -23.88 4.84 -2.78
C LYS A 159 -23.27 3.94 -3.86
N GLY A 160 -22.90 4.51 -5.00
CA GLY A 160 -22.17 3.80 -6.04
C GLY A 160 -20.81 3.33 -5.55
N ALA A 161 -20.04 4.20 -4.88
CA ALA A 161 -18.76 3.83 -4.28
C ALA A 161 -18.89 2.67 -3.28
N GLN A 162 -19.94 2.71 -2.44
CA GLN A 162 -20.23 1.63 -1.49
C GLN A 162 -20.57 0.30 -2.18
N ALA A 163 -21.36 0.33 -3.25
CA ALA A 163 -21.68 -0.87 -4.01
C ALA A 163 -20.41 -1.51 -4.62
N TRP A 164 -19.51 -0.70 -5.18
CA TRP A 164 -18.23 -1.17 -5.71
C TRP A 164 -17.31 -1.68 -4.61
N GLN A 165 -17.25 -1.04 -3.44
CA GLN A 165 -16.48 -1.54 -2.30
C GLN A 165 -16.98 -2.91 -1.83
N VAL A 166 -18.30 -3.11 -1.71
CA VAL A 166 -18.89 -4.41 -1.37
C VAL A 166 -18.50 -5.49 -2.39
N ARG A 167 -18.46 -5.15 -3.68
CA ARG A 167 -17.99 -6.07 -4.72
C ARG A 167 -16.51 -6.42 -4.52
N ALA A 168 -15.65 -5.42 -4.31
CA ALA A 168 -14.24 -5.63 -4.00
C ALA A 168 -14.05 -6.54 -2.78
N ASP A 169 -14.82 -6.30 -1.72
CA ASP A 169 -14.72 -7.02 -0.46
C ASP A 169 -15.11 -8.50 -0.59
N ARG A 170 -16.06 -8.86 -1.46
CA ARG A 170 -16.37 -10.27 -1.77
C ARG A 170 -15.16 -10.99 -2.37
N ILE A 171 -14.44 -10.35 -3.27
CA ILE A 171 -13.23 -10.88 -3.91
C ILE A 171 -12.09 -10.97 -2.88
N ILE A 172 -11.90 -9.94 -2.08
CA ILE A 172 -10.90 -9.89 -1.00
C ILE A 172 -11.16 -10.97 0.04
N ALA A 173 -12.43 -11.23 0.40
CA ALA A 173 -12.80 -12.29 1.34
C ALA A 173 -12.40 -13.70 0.83
N VAL A 174 -12.43 -13.92 -0.48
CA VAL A 174 -11.89 -15.15 -1.08
C VAL A 174 -10.37 -15.16 -0.98
N LEU A 175 -9.69 -14.06 -1.32
CA LEU A 175 -8.24 -13.97 -1.23
C LEU A 175 -7.73 -14.27 0.19
N HIS A 176 -8.44 -13.81 1.21
CA HIS A 176 -8.08 -14.04 2.62
C HIS A 176 -8.17 -15.51 3.09
N LYS A 177 -8.82 -16.39 2.33
CA LYS A 177 -8.78 -17.85 2.59
C LYS A 177 -7.41 -18.46 2.24
N TYR A 178 -6.61 -17.74 1.46
CA TYR A 178 -5.33 -18.17 0.93
C TYR A 178 -4.19 -17.29 1.45
N LYS A 179 -2.94 -17.64 1.12
CA LYS A 179 -1.80 -16.74 1.32
C LYS A 179 -1.84 -15.65 0.27
N SER A 180 -2.07 -14.40 0.67
CA SER A 180 -2.39 -13.28 -0.24
C SER A 180 -1.38 -13.12 -1.39
N ILE A 181 -0.07 -13.04 -1.10
CA ILE A 181 0.95 -12.82 -2.13
C ILE A 181 1.02 -14.00 -3.12
N PRO A 182 1.15 -15.28 -2.68
CA PRO A 182 1.13 -16.42 -3.60
C PRO A 182 -0.15 -16.52 -4.42
N ALA A 183 -1.32 -16.28 -3.81
CA ALA A 183 -2.60 -16.35 -4.52
C ALA A 183 -2.75 -15.21 -5.54
N THR A 184 -2.31 -13.99 -5.23
CA THR A 184 -2.26 -12.87 -6.19
C THR A 184 -1.42 -13.24 -7.42
N LYS A 185 -0.26 -13.88 -7.22
CA LYS A 185 0.58 -14.32 -8.33
C LYS A 185 -0.10 -15.40 -9.20
N VAL A 186 -0.86 -16.32 -8.59
CA VAL A 186 -1.68 -17.29 -9.33
C VAL A 186 -2.73 -16.59 -10.19
N ILE A 187 -3.44 -15.60 -9.64
CA ILE A 187 -4.44 -14.84 -10.35
C ILE A 187 -3.81 -14.11 -11.55
N LEU A 188 -2.69 -13.42 -11.34
CA LEU A 188 -1.98 -12.71 -12.39
C LEU A 188 -1.46 -13.66 -13.48
N GLU A 189 -0.92 -14.82 -13.12
CA GLU A 189 -0.50 -15.85 -14.09
C GLU A 189 -1.66 -16.29 -14.98
N LYS A 190 -2.83 -16.58 -14.38
CA LYS A 190 -4.03 -16.95 -15.13
C LYS A 190 -4.64 -15.81 -15.95
N MET A 191 -4.37 -14.56 -15.59
CA MET A 191 -4.71 -13.37 -16.40
C MET A 191 -3.70 -13.11 -17.53
N GLY A 192 -2.66 -13.93 -17.69
CA GLY A 192 -1.66 -13.84 -18.75
C GLY A 192 -0.40 -13.04 -18.37
N PHE A 193 -0.21 -12.73 -17.11
CA PHE A 193 1.00 -12.05 -16.62
C PHE A 193 1.96 -13.05 -15.96
N PRO A 194 3.09 -13.42 -16.57
CA PRO A 194 4.00 -14.44 -16.05
C PRO A 194 4.88 -13.89 -14.90
N VAL A 195 4.28 -13.66 -13.73
CA VAL A 195 4.95 -13.07 -12.55
C VAL A 195 5.73 -14.09 -11.69
N GLY A 196 5.72 -15.37 -12.08
CA GLY A 196 6.42 -16.44 -11.37
C GLY A 196 5.87 -16.73 -9.97
N ASN A 197 6.55 -17.59 -9.22
CA ASN A 197 6.15 -17.95 -7.87
C ASN A 197 6.53 -16.87 -6.85
N ALA A 198 5.88 -16.92 -5.68
CA ALA A 198 6.31 -16.12 -4.54
C ALA A 198 7.68 -16.60 -4.02
N THR A 199 8.45 -15.68 -3.44
CA THR A 199 9.78 -15.97 -2.91
C THR A 199 9.71 -16.98 -1.76
N PHE A 200 10.63 -17.96 -1.75
CA PHE A 200 10.79 -18.87 -0.61
C PHE A 200 10.94 -18.06 0.70
N PRO A 201 10.32 -18.48 1.81
CA PRO A 201 9.60 -19.75 2.08
C PRO A 201 8.08 -19.70 1.84
N MET A 202 7.57 -18.78 1.04
CA MET A 202 6.13 -18.71 0.78
C MET A 202 5.65 -19.95 0.01
N LYS A 203 4.36 -20.30 0.25
CA LYS A 203 3.74 -21.46 -0.40
C LYS A 203 3.72 -21.31 -1.92
N VAL A 204 4.03 -22.38 -2.63
CA VAL A 204 3.73 -22.58 -4.05
C VAL A 204 2.50 -23.46 -4.15
N TYR A 205 1.48 -23.02 -4.91
CA TYR A 205 0.24 -23.77 -5.11
C TYR A 205 0.40 -24.80 -6.23
N SER A 206 -0.21 -26.01 -6.03
CA SER A 206 -0.34 -27.01 -7.08
C SER A 206 -1.33 -26.53 -8.16
N GLU A 207 -1.33 -27.16 -9.34
CA GLU A 207 -2.29 -26.78 -10.41
C GLU A 207 -3.75 -26.96 -9.97
N GLU A 208 -4.06 -28.01 -9.21
CA GLU A 208 -5.38 -28.21 -8.63
C GLU A 208 -5.78 -27.06 -7.69
N GLU A 209 -4.87 -26.63 -6.83
CA GLU A 209 -5.09 -25.48 -5.93
C GLU A 209 -5.26 -24.18 -6.71
N LYS A 210 -4.46 -23.97 -7.79
CA LYS A 210 -4.60 -22.81 -8.67
C LYS A 210 -5.97 -22.74 -9.33
N GLU A 211 -6.46 -23.87 -9.87
CA GLU A 211 -7.80 -23.95 -10.47
C GLU A 211 -8.91 -23.68 -9.46
N LYS A 212 -8.75 -24.18 -8.23
CA LYS A 212 -9.69 -23.90 -7.13
C LYS A 212 -9.72 -22.41 -6.79
N ILE A 213 -8.54 -21.76 -6.66
CA ILE A 213 -8.44 -20.31 -6.42
C ILE A 213 -9.19 -19.55 -7.50
N MET A 214 -8.94 -19.86 -8.77
CA MET A 214 -9.58 -19.17 -9.89
C MET A 214 -11.09 -19.35 -9.93
N THR A 215 -11.58 -20.58 -9.67
CA THR A 215 -13.00 -20.87 -9.59
C THR A 215 -13.68 -20.05 -8.48
N GLU A 216 -13.07 -19.99 -7.28
CA GLU A 216 -13.61 -19.20 -6.18
C GLU A 216 -13.59 -17.69 -6.48
N MET A 217 -12.54 -17.18 -7.14
CA MET A 217 -12.43 -15.77 -7.57
C MET A 217 -13.50 -15.42 -8.61
N GLN A 218 -13.73 -16.31 -9.59
CA GLN A 218 -14.78 -16.13 -10.58
C GLN A 218 -16.17 -16.11 -9.93
N ASN A 219 -16.45 -17.04 -9.01
CA ASN A 219 -17.71 -17.08 -8.26
C ASN A 219 -17.91 -15.84 -7.37
N ALA A 220 -16.85 -15.17 -6.95
CA ALA A 220 -16.90 -13.91 -6.21
C ALA A 220 -17.12 -12.68 -7.11
N GLY A 221 -17.14 -12.86 -8.43
CA GLY A 221 -17.40 -11.78 -9.40
C GLY A 221 -16.16 -11.04 -9.88
N LEU A 222 -14.95 -11.66 -9.80
CA LEU A 222 -13.72 -11.00 -10.25
C LEU A 222 -13.78 -10.61 -11.74
N PHE A 223 -14.41 -11.42 -12.58
CA PHE A 223 -14.49 -11.24 -14.03
C PHE A 223 -15.87 -10.79 -14.52
N ASP A 224 -16.79 -10.45 -13.63
CA ASP A 224 -18.10 -9.92 -14.01
C ASP A 224 -17.89 -8.50 -14.59
N ASN A 225 -18.55 -8.20 -15.72
CA ASN A 225 -18.54 -6.88 -16.38
C ASN A 225 -19.58 -5.95 -15.75
#